data_a7bb751e978dc9090567c628c711ce26
#
_entry.id   a7bb751e978dc9090567c628c711ce26
#
_cell.length_a   1.000
_cell.length_b   1.000
_cell.length_c   1.000
_cell.angle_alpha   90.00
_cell.angle_beta   90.00
_cell.angle_gamma   90.00
#
_symmetry.space_group_name_H-M   'P 1'
#
loop_
_entity.id
_entity.type
_entity.pdbx_description
1 polymer ?
#
loop_
_entity_poly.entity_id
_entity_poly.type
_entity_poly.pdbx_seq_one_letter_code
_entity_poly.pdbx_strand_id
1 'polypeptide(L)'
;LSSHSNIDGAGELNYLTEVSGLGNIITPDQKGLENFENVISSKKIALKARREYLKSLSSLNTNNVKYICDKMPHNFVLIGLIRLILPESKIIYCKRDPIDNCFSLYSHKFTELSHQYSYDQKTLAQYYKLHTSLMDVWIKNYKNSIFVLDNEELVNNQEKISKQLI
;
A
#
# COMPACT_ATOMS: atom_id res chain seq x y z
N LEU A 1 -11.50 -9.78 1.47
CA LEU A 1 -11.10 -10.27 0.15
C LEU A 1 -10.61 -11.73 0.19
N SER A 2 -9.75 -12.10 1.13
CA SER A 2 -9.20 -13.46 1.25
C SER A 2 -10.23 -14.55 1.55
N SER A 3 -11.48 -14.20 1.85
CA SER A 3 -12.60 -15.15 1.93
C SER A 3 -13.18 -15.53 0.55
N HIS A 4 -12.76 -14.85 -0.51
CA HIS A 4 -13.21 -15.14 -1.88
C HIS A 4 -12.36 -16.23 -2.53
N SER A 5 -13.00 -17.24 -3.16
CA SER A 5 -12.33 -18.44 -3.71
C SER A 5 -11.20 -18.17 -4.72
N ASN A 6 -11.18 -17.01 -5.36
CA ASN A 6 -10.17 -16.63 -6.36
C ASN A 6 -9.16 -15.61 -5.84
N ILE A 7 -9.13 -15.31 -4.52
CA ILE A 7 -8.25 -14.29 -3.96
C ILE A 7 -7.55 -14.84 -2.72
N ASP A 8 -6.21 -14.83 -2.71
CA ASP A 8 -5.41 -15.08 -1.52
C ASP A 8 -4.92 -13.77 -0.90
N GLY A 9 -4.95 -13.71 0.44
CA GLY A 9 -4.33 -12.64 1.21
C GLY A 9 -2.89 -13.00 1.55
N ALA A 10 -1.93 -12.27 0.98
CA ALA A 10 -0.51 -12.50 1.23
C ALA A 10 0.03 -11.81 2.51
N GLY A 11 -0.83 -11.09 3.23
CA GLY A 11 -0.43 -10.36 4.44
C GLY A 11 0.39 -9.11 4.13
N GLU A 12 1.31 -8.76 5.03
CA GLU A 12 2.18 -7.59 4.94
C GLU A 12 3.53 -7.97 4.34
N LEU A 13 3.73 -7.63 3.06
CA LEU A 13 4.93 -7.98 2.31
C LEU A 13 5.84 -6.77 2.13
N ASN A 14 7.15 -6.97 2.34
CA ASN A 14 8.16 -5.95 2.08
C ASN A 14 8.63 -5.92 0.61
N TYR A 15 8.06 -6.75 -0.25
CA TYR A 15 8.54 -6.93 -1.63
C TYR A 15 8.55 -5.65 -2.47
N LEU A 16 7.55 -4.77 -2.31
CA LEU A 16 7.55 -3.48 -3.02
C LEU A 16 8.68 -2.57 -2.52
N THR A 17 8.93 -2.55 -1.23
CA THR A 17 10.06 -1.79 -0.66
C THR A 17 11.39 -2.33 -1.14
N GLU A 18 11.55 -3.65 -1.20
CA GLU A 18 12.78 -4.31 -1.69
C GLU A 18 13.05 -3.96 -3.17
N VAL A 19 12.06 -4.13 -4.05
CA VAL A 19 12.23 -3.83 -5.48
C VAL A 19 12.27 -2.34 -5.80
N SER A 20 11.83 -1.48 -4.89
CA SER A 20 11.94 -0.03 -5.02
C SER A 20 13.37 0.48 -4.88
N GLY A 21 14.22 -0.28 -4.18
CA GLY A 21 15.59 0.11 -3.85
C GLY A 21 15.71 1.11 -2.69
N LEU A 22 14.60 1.54 -2.07
CA LEU A 22 14.59 2.53 -0.98
C LEU A 22 15.29 2.04 0.30
N GLY A 23 15.34 0.72 0.52
CA GLY A 23 15.80 0.13 1.78
C GLY A 23 14.81 0.35 2.92
N ASN A 24 14.63 1.59 3.35
CA ASN A 24 13.59 1.98 4.31
C ASN A 24 12.58 2.92 3.66
N ILE A 25 11.29 2.57 3.68
CA ILE A 25 10.23 3.34 3.01
C ILE A 25 9.87 4.64 3.77
N ILE A 26 10.09 4.66 5.09
CA ILE A 26 9.73 5.80 5.94
C ILE A 26 10.90 6.80 6.03
N THR A 27 12.11 6.28 6.17
CA THR A 27 13.33 7.09 6.34
C THR A 27 14.43 6.56 5.41
N PRO A 28 14.26 6.72 4.08
CA PRO A 28 15.29 6.28 3.14
C PRO A 28 16.56 7.10 3.32
N ASP A 29 17.71 6.44 3.25
CA ASP A 29 19.00 7.14 3.18
C ASP A 29 19.26 7.67 1.76
N GLN A 30 20.35 8.41 1.59
CA GLN A 30 20.72 8.99 0.29
C GLN A 30 20.88 7.92 -0.79
N LYS A 31 21.50 6.79 -0.45
CA LYS A 31 21.67 5.66 -1.38
C LYS A 31 20.35 5.03 -1.79
N GLY A 32 19.41 4.89 -0.83
CA GLY A 32 18.06 4.41 -1.11
C GLY A 32 17.32 5.33 -2.09
N LEU A 33 17.41 6.65 -1.90
CA LEU A 33 16.81 7.62 -2.82
C LEU A 33 17.41 7.53 -4.23
N GLU A 34 18.73 7.44 -4.36
CA GLU A 34 19.43 7.26 -5.65
C GLU A 34 19.02 5.95 -6.34
N ASN A 35 18.92 4.86 -5.59
CA ASN A 35 18.45 3.58 -6.13
C ASN A 35 17.01 3.68 -6.62
N PHE A 36 16.13 4.31 -5.86
CA PHE A 36 14.73 4.53 -6.24
C PHE A 36 14.62 5.37 -7.52
N GLU A 37 15.41 6.45 -7.61
CA GLU A 37 15.48 7.27 -8.82
C GLU A 37 15.89 6.44 -10.04
N ASN A 38 16.87 5.55 -9.90
CA ASN A 38 17.26 4.63 -10.96
C ASN A 38 16.12 3.69 -11.38
N VAL A 39 15.32 3.20 -10.42
CA VAL A 39 14.18 2.33 -10.72
C VAL A 39 13.13 3.08 -11.53
N ILE A 40 12.78 4.30 -11.15
CA ILE A 40 11.69 5.05 -11.81
C ILE A 40 12.13 5.70 -13.13
N SER A 41 13.42 5.99 -13.31
CA SER A 41 13.94 6.64 -14.53
C SER A 41 14.35 5.65 -15.63
N SER A 42 14.62 4.39 -15.30
CA SER A 42 15.11 3.38 -16.24
C SER A 42 14.07 2.29 -16.52
N LYS A 43 13.52 2.26 -17.74
CA LYS A 43 12.60 1.19 -18.18
C LYS A 43 13.16 -0.22 -17.95
N LYS A 44 14.47 -0.42 -18.17
CA LYS A 44 15.13 -1.72 -17.96
C LYS A 44 15.11 -2.14 -16.50
N ILE A 45 15.39 -1.19 -15.59
CA ILE A 45 15.42 -1.45 -14.15
C ILE A 45 13.98 -1.64 -13.64
N ALA A 46 13.02 -0.82 -14.06
CA ALA A 46 11.61 -0.99 -13.73
C ALA A 46 11.05 -2.37 -14.16
N LEU A 47 11.40 -2.84 -15.36
CA LEU A 47 11.03 -4.19 -15.81
C LEU A 47 11.70 -5.30 -15.00
N LYS A 48 12.93 -5.08 -14.50
CA LYS A 48 13.57 -6.01 -13.57
C LYS A 48 12.83 -6.05 -12.24
N ALA A 49 12.54 -4.88 -11.65
CA ALA A 49 11.76 -4.76 -10.42
C ALA A 49 10.39 -5.47 -10.51
N ARG A 50 9.67 -5.27 -11.64
CA ARG A 50 8.43 -6.01 -11.93
C ARG A 50 8.62 -7.53 -11.88
N ARG A 51 9.63 -8.05 -12.58
CA ARG A 51 9.87 -9.50 -12.61
C ARG A 51 10.20 -10.08 -11.24
N GLU A 52 11.01 -9.38 -10.46
CA GLU A 52 11.38 -9.80 -9.11
C GLU A 52 10.18 -9.80 -8.19
N TYR A 53 9.37 -8.74 -8.20
CA TYR A 53 8.15 -8.66 -7.41
C TYR A 53 7.16 -9.78 -7.78
N LEU A 54 6.86 -9.99 -9.05
CA LEU A 54 5.94 -11.04 -9.50
C LEU A 54 6.46 -12.45 -9.19
N LYS A 55 7.78 -12.67 -9.27
CA LYS A 55 8.40 -13.93 -8.87
C LYS A 55 8.19 -14.20 -7.38
N SER A 56 8.38 -13.20 -6.53
CA SER A 56 8.16 -13.32 -5.08
C SER A 56 6.69 -13.59 -4.76
N LEU A 57 5.75 -12.91 -5.41
CA LEU A 57 4.32 -13.18 -5.25
C LEU A 57 3.93 -14.58 -5.73
N SER A 58 4.46 -15.04 -6.87
CA SER A 58 4.12 -16.35 -7.41
C SER A 58 4.53 -17.50 -6.49
N SER A 59 5.59 -17.32 -5.69
CA SER A 59 6.01 -18.32 -4.70
C SER A 59 5.02 -18.46 -3.53
N LEU A 60 4.16 -17.48 -3.31
CA LEU A 60 3.11 -17.50 -2.28
C LEU A 60 1.78 -18.07 -2.79
N ASN A 61 1.60 -18.17 -4.12
CA ASN A 61 0.36 -18.65 -4.72
C ASN A 61 0.25 -20.19 -4.67
N THR A 62 0.10 -20.74 -3.47
CA THR A 62 -0.01 -22.19 -3.26
C THR A 62 -1.37 -22.75 -3.68
N ASN A 63 -2.42 -21.92 -3.68
CA ASN A 63 -3.80 -22.30 -4.00
C ASN A 63 -4.16 -22.08 -5.48
N ASN A 64 -3.21 -21.63 -6.29
CA ASN A 64 -3.41 -21.31 -7.70
C ASN A 64 -4.60 -20.38 -7.97
N VAL A 65 -4.74 -19.36 -7.11
CA VAL A 65 -5.80 -18.35 -7.21
C VAL A 65 -5.51 -17.34 -8.32
N LYS A 66 -6.57 -16.67 -8.79
CA LYS A 66 -6.44 -15.65 -9.85
C LYS A 66 -5.78 -14.36 -9.37
N TYR A 67 -6.00 -13.99 -8.11
CA TYR A 67 -5.52 -12.74 -7.52
C TYR A 67 -4.81 -12.98 -6.19
N ILE A 68 -3.75 -12.22 -5.96
CA ILE A 68 -3.06 -12.15 -4.66
C ILE A 68 -3.22 -10.72 -4.14
N CYS A 69 -3.68 -10.60 -2.90
CA CYS A 69 -3.84 -9.31 -2.21
C CYS A 69 -2.62 -9.07 -1.33
N ASP A 70 -1.72 -8.19 -1.76
CA ASP A 70 -0.63 -7.65 -0.94
C ASP A 70 -1.16 -6.48 -0.11
N LYS A 71 -1.09 -6.59 1.22
CA LYS A 71 -1.53 -5.56 2.15
C LYS A 71 -0.35 -5.13 3.01
N MET A 72 0.29 -4.03 2.64
CA MET A 72 1.29 -3.33 3.45
C MET A 72 0.84 -1.87 3.61
N PRO A 73 0.55 -1.41 4.83
CA PRO A 73 0.01 -0.06 5.05
C PRO A 73 0.84 1.05 4.41
N HIS A 74 2.17 0.93 4.42
CA HIS A 74 3.08 1.92 3.85
C HIS A 74 3.18 1.90 2.31
N ASN A 75 2.56 0.94 1.63
CA ASN A 75 2.56 0.89 0.15
C ASN A 75 1.91 2.12 -0.50
N PHE A 76 1.15 2.93 0.25
CA PHE A 76 0.61 4.19 -0.26
C PHE A 76 1.70 5.16 -0.74
N VAL A 77 2.90 5.11 -0.18
CA VAL A 77 4.05 5.92 -0.63
C VAL A 77 4.50 5.50 -2.03
N LEU A 78 4.35 4.22 -2.36
CA LEU A 78 4.84 3.59 -3.59
C LEU A 78 3.77 3.45 -4.70
N ILE A 79 2.61 4.08 -4.58
CA ILE A 79 1.53 3.96 -5.58
C ILE A 79 2.03 4.35 -6.99
N GLY A 80 2.86 5.39 -7.11
CA GLY A 80 3.48 5.76 -8.38
C GLY A 80 4.35 4.64 -8.96
N LEU A 81 5.17 3.99 -8.13
CA LEU A 81 5.97 2.83 -8.54
C LEU A 81 5.07 1.64 -8.90
N ILE A 82 4.05 1.34 -8.10
CA ILE A 82 3.08 0.28 -8.40
C ILE A 82 2.48 0.50 -9.78
N ARG A 83 2.05 1.72 -10.10
CA ARG A 83 1.48 2.03 -11.42
C ARG A 83 2.50 1.90 -12.56
N LEU A 84 3.77 2.16 -12.28
CA LEU A 84 4.85 2.01 -13.26
C LEU A 84 5.15 0.54 -13.57
N ILE A 85 5.30 -0.30 -12.52
CA ILE A 85 5.74 -1.69 -12.69
C ILE A 85 4.59 -2.70 -12.79
N LEU A 86 3.40 -2.36 -12.28
CA LEU A 86 2.20 -3.20 -12.26
C LEU A 86 0.98 -2.42 -12.77
N PRO A 87 0.97 -1.98 -14.03
CA PRO A 87 -0.11 -1.13 -14.57
C PRO A 87 -1.49 -1.81 -14.54
N GLU A 88 -1.55 -3.12 -14.50
CA GLU A 88 -2.78 -3.92 -14.43
C GLU A 88 -3.33 -4.09 -13.00
N SER A 89 -2.54 -3.77 -11.97
CA SER A 89 -2.95 -3.96 -10.58
C SER A 89 -4.15 -3.07 -10.22
N LYS A 90 -5.00 -3.57 -9.32
CA LYS A 90 -6.05 -2.79 -8.67
C LYS A 90 -5.55 -2.34 -7.31
N ILE A 91 -5.80 -1.10 -6.96
CA ILE A 91 -5.42 -0.52 -5.68
C ILE A 91 -6.68 -0.25 -4.89
N ILE A 92 -6.74 -0.73 -3.66
CA ILE A 92 -7.83 -0.47 -2.73
C ILE A 92 -7.28 0.42 -1.63
N TYR A 93 -7.82 1.62 -1.54
CA TYR A 93 -7.51 2.55 -0.48
C TYR A 93 -8.60 2.51 0.59
N CYS A 94 -8.30 1.90 1.73
CA CYS A 94 -9.20 1.85 2.88
C CYS A 94 -9.13 3.17 3.63
N LYS A 95 -10.22 3.94 3.57
CA LYS A 95 -10.39 5.21 4.27
C LYS A 95 -11.22 5.00 5.52
N ARG A 96 -10.84 5.66 6.61
CA ARG A 96 -11.57 5.67 7.88
C ARG A 96 -11.65 7.09 8.41
N ASP A 97 -12.60 7.37 9.32
CA ASP A 97 -12.66 8.64 10.02
C ASP A 97 -11.28 9.03 10.59
N PRO A 98 -10.81 10.27 10.39
CA PRO A 98 -9.47 10.68 10.82
C PRO A 98 -9.25 10.60 12.33
N ILE A 99 -10.27 10.92 13.13
CA ILE A 99 -10.15 10.90 14.60
C ILE A 99 -10.07 9.45 15.07
N ASP A 100 -10.95 8.59 14.58
CA ASP A 100 -10.97 7.16 14.91
C ASP A 100 -9.67 6.46 14.50
N ASN A 101 -9.15 6.79 13.30
CA ASN A 101 -7.91 6.23 12.80
C ASN A 101 -6.71 6.67 13.65
N CYS A 102 -6.59 7.98 13.90
CA CYS A 102 -5.51 8.51 14.72
C CYS A 102 -5.60 8.02 16.17
N PHE A 103 -6.79 7.97 16.76
CA PHE A 103 -6.99 7.44 18.11
C PHE A 103 -6.58 5.97 18.22
N SER A 104 -6.97 5.16 17.24
CA SER A 104 -6.59 3.74 17.16
C SER A 104 -5.07 3.57 17.09
N LEU A 105 -4.39 4.35 16.26
CA LEU A 105 -2.92 4.32 16.13
C LEU A 105 -2.23 4.79 17.42
N TYR A 106 -2.71 5.87 18.03
CA TYR A 106 -2.14 6.43 19.26
C TYR A 106 -2.27 5.49 20.47
N SER A 107 -3.40 4.76 20.57
CA SER A 107 -3.67 3.83 21.65
C SER A 107 -3.02 2.46 21.48
N HIS A 108 -2.46 2.17 20.30
CA HIS A 108 -1.82 0.88 20.00
C HIS A 108 -0.32 0.90 20.33
N LYS A 109 0.15 -0.16 21.00
CA LYS A 109 1.59 -0.34 21.25
C LYS A 109 2.21 -1.12 20.08
N PHE A 110 2.92 -0.43 19.22
CA PHE A 110 3.68 -1.05 18.14
C PHE A 110 5.04 -1.54 18.65
N THR A 111 5.49 -2.67 18.13
CA THR A 111 6.83 -3.23 18.41
C THR A 111 7.89 -2.71 17.44
N GLU A 112 7.45 -2.18 16.29
CA GLU A 112 8.32 -1.74 15.21
C GLU A 112 8.63 -0.25 15.29
N LEU A 113 9.88 0.11 14.98
CA LEU A 113 10.35 1.51 14.97
C LEU A 113 9.68 2.35 13.87
N SER A 114 9.12 1.71 12.85
CA SER A 114 8.42 2.38 11.74
C SER A 114 7.17 3.16 12.17
N HIS A 115 6.63 2.88 13.37
CA HIS A 115 5.40 3.51 13.88
C HIS A 115 5.65 4.54 14.99
N GLN A 116 6.88 5.01 15.17
CA GLN A 116 7.20 5.99 16.22
C GLN A 116 6.39 7.30 16.13
N TYR A 117 5.94 7.67 14.92
CA TYR A 117 5.07 8.82 14.72
C TYR A 117 3.74 8.73 15.46
N SER A 118 3.28 7.52 15.83
CA SER A 118 2.01 7.30 16.52
C SER A 118 2.03 7.60 18.01
N TYR A 119 3.21 7.73 18.62
CA TYR A 119 3.35 7.95 20.07
C TYR A 119 3.27 9.42 20.52
N ASP A 120 3.20 10.35 19.58
CA ASP A 120 3.00 11.77 19.81
C ASP A 120 1.86 12.30 18.95
N GLN A 121 0.88 12.95 19.58
CA GLN A 121 -0.34 13.40 18.88
C GLN A 121 -0.05 14.39 17.75
N LYS A 122 0.92 15.28 17.95
CA LYS A 122 1.29 16.29 16.94
C LYS A 122 1.94 15.64 15.74
N THR A 123 2.88 14.73 15.98
CA THR A 123 3.58 13.99 14.93
C THR A 123 2.60 13.09 14.16
N LEU A 124 1.70 12.41 14.87
CA LEU A 124 0.65 11.60 14.27
C LEU A 124 -0.28 12.43 13.36
N ALA A 125 -0.73 13.60 13.85
CA ALA A 125 -1.56 14.49 13.05
C ALA A 125 -0.84 15.03 11.80
N GLN A 126 0.46 15.32 11.91
CA GLN A 126 1.28 15.71 10.75
C GLN A 126 1.42 14.57 9.74
N TYR A 127 1.71 13.36 10.22
CA TYR A 127 1.79 12.17 9.37
C TYR A 127 0.47 11.89 8.64
N TYR A 128 -0.66 11.97 9.36
CA TYR A 128 -1.99 11.81 8.77
C TYR A 128 -2.27 12.83 7.67
N LYS A 129 -1.91 14.11 7.88
CA LYS A 129 -2.05 15.16 6.86
C LYS A 129 -1.19 14.89 5.63
N LEU A 130 0.05 14.45 5.82
CA LEU A 130 0.94 14.08 4.70
C LEU A 130 0.38 12.88 3.93
N HIS A 131 -0.09 11.86 4.64
CA HIS A 131 -0.74 10.70 4.04
C HIS A 131 -1.94 11.11 3.18
N THR A 132 -2.87 11.90 3.72
CA THR A 132 -4.07 12.33 2.98
C THR A 132 -3.71 13.19 1.77
N SER A 133 -2.78 14.13 1.92
CA SER A 133 -2.31 14.97 0.80
C SER A 133 -1.68 14.13 -0.32
N LEU A 134 -0.89 13.11 0.02
CA LEU A 134 -0.31 12.21 -0.97
C LEU A 134 -1.38 11.33 -1.63
N MET A 135 -2.33 10.81 -0.85
CA MET A 135 -3.45 10.04 -1.42
C MET A 135 -4.32 10.87 -2.36
N ASP A 136 -4.55 12.15 -2.08
CA ASP A 136 -5.27 13.05 -2.99
C ASP A 136 -4.54 13.20 -4.33
N VAL A 137 -3.21 13.30 -4.30
CA VAL A 137 -2.38 13.31 -5.53
C VAL A 137 -2.56 12.00 -6.30
N TRP A 138 -2.50 10.85 -5.63
CA TRP A 138 -2.66 9.55 -6.29
C TRP A 138 -4.05 9.35 -6.87
N ILE A 139 -5.10 9.68 -6.12
CA ILE A 139 -6.48 9.57 -6.57
C ILE A 139 -6.74 10.48 -7.78
N LYS A 140 -6.22 11.71 -7.76
CA LYS A 140 -6.33 12.64 -8.89
C LYS A 140 -5.68 12.08 -10.16
N ASN A 141 -4.49 11.47 -10.05
CA ASN A 141 -3.73 11.00 -11.20
C ASN A 141 -4.12 9.59 -11.67
N TYR A 142 -4.64 8.74 -10.76
CA TYR A 142 -4.91 7.32 -11.02
C TYR A 142 -6.34 6.90 -10.67
N LYS A 143 -7.31 7.80 -10.84
CA LYS A 143 -8.73 7.64 -10.47
C LYS A 143 -9.33 6.30 -10.88
N ASN A 144 -9.01 5.82 -12.08
CA ASN A 144 -9.58 4.57 -12.63
C ASN A 144 -8.90 3.29 -12.08
N SER A 145 -7.83 3.44 -11.31
CA SER A 145 -7.04 2.32 -10.78
C SER A 145 -7.11 2.21 -9.27
N ILE A 146 -7.65 3.22 -8.59
CA ILE A 146 -7.76 3.28 -7.14
C ILE A 146 -9.24 3.22 -6.76
N PHE A 147 -9.62 2.16 -6.08
CA PHE A 147 -10.94 2.04 -5.43
C PHE A 147 -10.84 2.58 -4.01
N VAL A 148 -11.58 3.64 -3.72
CA VAL A 148 -11.67 4.20 -2.36
C VAL A 148 -12.75 3.45 -1.61
N LEU A 149 -12.34 2.69 -0.60
CA LEU A 149 -13.19 1.93 0.27
C LEU A 149 -13.39 2.71 1.58
N ASP A 150 -14.58 3.24 1.77
CA ASP A 150 -14.95 3.88 3.03
C ASP A 150 -15.32 2.81 4.07
N ASN A 151 -14.65 2.83 5.23
CA ASN A 151 -14.83 1.82 6.27
C ASN A 151 -16.20 1.91 6.93
N GLU A 152 -16.72 3.11 7.14
CA GLU A 152 -18.04 3.34 7.72
C GLU A 152 -19.13 2.86 6.78
N GLU A 153 -18.99 3.13 5.48
CA GLU A 153 -19.92 2.59 4.47
C GLU A 153 -19.85 1.06 4.39
N LEU A 154 -18.66 0.47 4.47
CA LEU A 154 -18.50 -0.98 4.47
C LEU A 154 -19.21 -1.63 5.68
N VAL A 155 -19.04 -1.04 6.88
CA VAL A 155 -19.69 -1.55 8.10
C VAL A 155 -21.23 -1.46 8.02
N ASN A 156 -21.74 -0.34 7.51
CA ASN A 156 -23.18 -0.10 7.44
C ASN A 156 -23.87 -0.80 6.26
N ASN A 157 -23.15 -1.08 5.18
CA ASN A 157 -23.68 -1.62 3.93
C ASN A 157 -22.80 -2.75 3.36
N GLN A 158 -22.40 -3.68 4.23
CA GLN A 158 -21.39 -4.70 3.94
C GLN A 158 -21.62 -5.45 2.62
N GLU A 159 -22.83 -5.97 2.40
CA GLU A 159 -23.14 -6.75 1.19
C GLU A 159 -22.98 -5.93 -0.08
N LYS A 160 -23.55 -4.70 -0.09
CA LYS A 160 -23.49 -3.80 -1.24
C LYS A 160 -22.03 -3.42 -1.59
N ILE A 161 -21.28 -3.00 -0.58
CA ILE A 161 -19.90 -2.54 -0.78
C ILE A 161 -18.96 -3.70 -1.15
N SER A 162 -19.16 -4.89 -0.53
CA SER A 162 -18.39 -6.08 -0.90
C SER A 162 -18.62 -6.50 -2.35
N LYS A 163 -19.85 -6.41 -2.84
CA LYS A 163 -20.18 -6.69 -4.26
C LYS A 163 -19.56 -5.68 -5.24
N GLN A 164 -19.32 -4.45 -4.81
CA GLN A 164 -18.63 -3.44 -5.63
C GLN A 164 -17.12 -3.66 -5.66
N LEU A 165 -16.57 -4.29 -4.62
CA LEU A 165 -15.15 -4.52 -4.45
C LEU A 165 -14.66 -5.74 -5.23
N ILE A 166 -15.52 -6.71 -5.48
CA ILE A 166 -15.24 -7.97 -6.19
C ILE A 166 -15.70 -7.87 -7.66
#